data_4aaffeb27391e91addadce368f3826bd
#
_entry.id   4aaffeb27391e91addadce368f3826bd
#
_cell.length_a   1.000
_cell.length_b   1.000
_cell.length_c   1.000
_cell.angle_alpha   90.00
_cell.angle_beta   90.00
_cell.angle_gamma   90.00
#
_symmetry.space_group_name_H-M   'P 1'
#
loop_
_entity.id
_entity.type
_entity.pdbx_description
1 polymer ?
#
loop_
_entity_poly.entity_id
_entity_poly.type
_entity_poly.pdbx_seq_one_letter_code
_entity_poly.pdbx_strand_id
1 'polypeptide(L)'
;MGLAGFLAQPAHWRVLADLGLLSLFAGLYSVPMYALIQLRSQPTHRARIIAANNILNALFMIGSSVLAGALLGAGFTIPQIFLFTGIANAVVAFYIFMLVPEYLLRFVAWVLSRFVYRFDIKDDQHIPTEGAAVLVCNHVSFIDAVLLMAASPRPIRFIMDHRIFKVPVLGWLFKLAKAIPIAPQKEDPAAYEAAFAKAIGVLREGDLLGIFPEGAITRDGELQPFKGGVMKILEGARAEGIEPPVVPMALTNLWGSYFSRIELRGGQQVAMAKPFRRGFFSRVGLRVGHPVAPQEVQPETLRQRVAGLLAS
;
A
#
# COMPACT_ATOMS: atom_id res chain seq x y z
N MET A 1 -40.17 23.43 -13.09
CA MET A 1 -40.31 22.22 -12.28
C MET A 1 -39.69 22.49 -10.91
N GLY A 2 -40.44 22.38 -9.82
CA GLY A 2 -39.90 22.58 -8.47
C GLY A 2 -39.13 21.37 -7.99
N LEU A 3 -38.32 21.51 -6.91
CA LEU A 3 -37.49 20.43 -6.34
C LEU A 3 -38.32 19.16 -6.04
N ALA A 4 -39.48 19.28 -5.47
CA ALA A 4 -40.37 18.16 -5.18
C ALA A 4 -40.82 17.40 -6.44
N GLY A 5 -41.13 18.12 -7.51
CA GLY A 5 -41.49 17.52 -8.81
C GLY A 5 -40.31 16.87 -9.51
N PHE A 6 -39.10 17.35 -9.30
CA PHE A 6 -37.88 16.73 -9.80
C PHE A 6 -37.58 15.41 -9.05
N LEU A 7 -37.70 15.42 -7.73
CA LEU A 7 -37.43 14.25 -6.89
C LEU A 7 -38.51 13.14 -7.05
N ALA A 8 -39.72 13.51 -7.45
CA ALA A 8 -40.82 12.57 -7.68
C ALA A 8 -40.62 11.65 -8.92
N GLN A 9 -39.66 12.01 -9.82
CA GLN A 9 -39.41 11.21 -11.02
C GLN A 9 -38.20 10.31 -10.84
N PRO A 10 -38.35 8.96 -10.84
CA PRO A 10 -37.24 8.03 -10.64
C PRO A 10 -36.07 8.20 -11.64
N ALA A 11 -36.36 8.64 -12.87
CA ALA A 11 -35.36 8.88 -13.90
C ALA A 11 -34.31 9.97 -13.51
N HIS A 12 -34.71 10.90 -12.63
CA HIS A 12 -33.82 11.96 -12.16
C HIS A 12 -32.89 11.53 -11.03
N TRP A 13 -33.18 10.40 -10.36
CA TRP A 13 -32.35 9.90 -9.26
C TRP A 13 -30.94 9.52 -9.74
N ARG A 14 -30.81 9.04 -10.99
CA ARG A 14 -29.51 8.79 -11.60
C ARG A 14 -28.69 10.08 -11.69
N VAL A 15 -29.27 11.18 -12.13
CA VAL A 15 -28.57 12.46 -12.22
C VAL A 15 -28.12 12.95 -10.84
N LEU A 16 -28.95 12.78 -9.81
CA LEU A 16 -28.57 13.11 -8.44
C LEU A 16 -27.43 12.24 -7.92
N ALA A 17 -27.48 10.93 -8.21
CA ALA A 17 -26.40 10.02 -7.85
C ALA A 17 -25.09 10.38 -8.56
N ASP A 18 -25.13 10.66 -9.86
CA ASP A 18 -23.96 11.04 -10.66
C ASP A 18 -23.35 12.35 -10.15
N LEU A 19 -24.17 13.36 -9.82
CA LEU A 19 -23.70 14.62 -9.24
C LEU A 19 -23.13 14.43 -7.82
N GLY A 20 -23.76 13.60 -7.01
CA GLY A 20 -23.28 13.25 -5.68
C GLY A 20 -21.94 12.55 -5.73
N LEU A 21 -21.78 11.56 -6.62
CA LEU A 21 -20.52 10.86 -6.84
C LEU A 21 -19.43 11.80 -7.37
N LEU A 22 -19.75 12.66 -8.33
CA LEU A 22 -18.82 13.66 -8.86
C LEU A 22 -18.28 14.54 -7.72
N SER A 23 -19.17 15.06 -6.88
CA SER A 23 -18.80 15.92 -5.76
C SER A 23 -17.97 15.18 -4.71
N LEU A 24 -18.32 13.92 -4.41
CA LEU A 24 -17.59 13.07 -3.49
C LEU A 24 -16.15 12.83 -3.98
N PHE A 25 -16.00 12.39 -5.24
CA PHE A 25 -14.68 12.09 -5.80
C PHE A 25 -13.84 13.38 -5.98
N ALA A 26 -14.45 14.49 -6.35
CA ALA A 26 -13.76 15.77 -6.40
C ALA A 26 -13.21 16.17 -5.02
N GLY A 27 -13.98 15.99 -3.96
CA GLY A 27 -13.53 16.24 -2.58
C GLY A 27 -12.44 15.29 -2.14
N LEU A 28 -12.61 13.98 -2.40
CA LEU A 28 -11.59 12.96 -2.09
C LEU A 28 -10.25 13.19 -2.79
N TYR A 29 -10.26 13.82 -3.96
CA TYR A 29 -9.05 14.20 -4.68
C TYR A 29 -8.47 15.52 -4.18
N SER A 30 -9.27 16.58 -4.15
CA SER A 30 -8.76 17.93 -3.91
C SER A 30 -8.29 18.16 -2.48
N VAL A 31 -9.03 17.65 -1.48
CA VAL A 31 -8.71 17.91 -0.06
C VAL A 31 -7.33 17.33 0.33
N PRO A 32 -6.98 16.06 0.04
CA PRO A 32 -5.64 15.55 0.32
C PRO A 32 -4.53 16.29 -0.46
N MET A 33 -4.80 16.70 -1.69
CA MET A 33 -3.81 17.44 -2.49
C MET A 33 -3.49 18.79 -1.87
N TYR A 34 -4.49 19.57 -1.44
CA TYR A 34 -4.28 20.80 -0.71
C TYR A 34 -3.55 20.59 0.63
N ALA A 35 -3.89 19.53 1.37
CA ALA A 35 -3.18 19.18 2.59
C ALA A 35 -1.71 18.86 2.33
N LEU A 36 -1.40 18.10 1.27
CA LEU A 36 -0.02 17.80 0.86
C LEU A 36 0.77 19.06 0.49
N ILE A 37 0.17 19.98 -0.26
CA ILE A 37 0.79 21.27 -0.59
C ILE A 37 1.16 22.01 0.70
N GLN A 38 0.25 22.05 1.68
CA GLN A 38 0.49 22.73 2.95
C GLN A 38 1.57 22.04 3.81
N LEU A 39 1.55 20.71 3.88
CA LEU A 39 2.49 19.94 4.71
C LEU A 39 3.91 19.94 4.12
N ARG A 40 4.04 19.82 2.81
CA ARG A 40 5.35 19.72 2.14
C ARG A 40 5.98 21.09 1.80
N SER A 41 5.19 22.18 1.89
CA SER A 41 5.71 23.51 1.64
C SER A 41 6.46 24.05 2.85
N GLN A 42 7.66 24.58 2.62
CA GLN A 42 8.39 25.28 3.67
C GLN A 42 7.54 26.43 4.22
N PRO A 43 7.49 26.67 5.55
CA PRO A 43 6.66 27.71 6.18
C PRO A 43 6.83 29.10 5.55
N THR A 44 8.05 29.46 5.20
CA THR A 44 8.43 30.75 4.58
C THR A 44 7.92 30.93 3.15
N HIS A 45 7.65 29.84 2.42
CA HIS A 45 7.22 29.84 1.02
C HIS A 45 5.77 29.40 0.83
N ARG A 46 5.12 28.89 1.87
CA ARG A 46 3.78 28.29 1.81
C ARG A 46 2.74 29.22 1.22
N ALA A 47 2.70 30.49 1.65
CA ALA A 47 1.76 31.47 1.13
C ALA A 47 1.94 31.70 -0.38
N ARG A 48 3.18 31.78 -0.87
CA ARG A 48 3.49 31.95 -2.30
C ARG A 48 3.08 30.73 -3.12
N ILE A 49 3.31 29.52 -2.60
CA ILE A 49 2.92 28.27 -3.28
C ILE A 49 1.41 28.16 -3.39
N ILE A 50 0.67 28.49 -2.32
CA ILE A 50 -0.80 28.52 -2.33
C ILE A 50 -1.32 29.57 -3.32
N ALA A 51 -0.72 30.75 -3.33
CA ALA A 51 -1.11 31.85 -4.28
C ALA A 51 -0.86 31.42 -5.73
N ALA A 52 0.30 30.82 -6.03
CA ALA A 52 0.62 30.29 -7.37
C ALA A 52 -0.37 29.19 -7.79
N ASN A 53 -0.71 28.26 -6.88
CA ASN A 53 -1.71 27.22 -7.14
C ASN A 53 -3.10 27.83 -7.45
N ASN A 54 -3.52 28.87 -6.72
CA ASN A 54 -4.79 29.53 -6.96
C ASN A 54 -4.81 30.27 -8.31
N ILE A 55 -3.71 30.91 -8.70
CA ILE A 55 -3.57 31.54 -10.02
C ILE A 55 -3.66 30.49 -11.12
N LEU A 56 -2.95 29.34 -11.01
CA LEU A 56 -3.03 28.27 -11.96
C LEU A 56 -4.46 27.72 -12.07
N ASN A 57 -5.13 27.51 -10.94
CA ASN A 57 -6.52 27.05 -10.95
C ASN A 57 -7.45 28.06 -11.68
N ALA A 58 -7.28 29.35 -11.45
CA ALA A 58 -8.06 30.38 -12.16
C ALA A 58 -7.79 30.34 -13.68
N LEU A 59 -6.52 30.17 -14.09
CA LEU A 59 -6.18 30.06 -15.52
C LEU A 59 -6.79 28.78 -16.14
N PHE A 60 -6.75 27.67 -15.45
CA PHE A 60 -7.41 26.43 -15.91
C PHE A 60 -8.94 26.57 -15.97
N MET A 61 -9.56 27.29 -15.03
CA MET A 61 -10.99 27.56 -15.07
C MET A 61 -11.37 28.44 -16.30
N ILE A 62 -10.59 29.45 -16.62
CA ILE A 62 -10.79 30.27 -17.82
C ILE A 62 -10.64 29.40 -19.07
N GLY A 63 -9.53 28.64 -19.17
CA GLY A 63 -9.26 27.77 -20.31
C GLY A 63 -10.35 26.72 -20.53
N SER A 64 -10.82 26.08 -19.46
CA SER A 64 -11.89 25.07 -19.54
C SER A 64 -13.23 25.69 -19.93
N SER A 65 -13.54 26.90 -19.47
CA SER A 65 -14.78 27.63 -19.86
C SER A 65 -14.78 28.01 -21.33
N VAL A 66 -13.63 28.48 -21.85
CA VAL A 66 -13.47 28.81 -23.28
C VAL A 66 -13.59 27.53 -24.12
N LEU A 67 -12.93 26.43 -23.69
CA LEU A 67 -13.02 25.15 -24.39
C LEU A 67 -14.46 24.61 -24.42
N ALA A 68 -15.15 24.64 -23.27
CA ALA A 68 -16.54 24.21 -23.20
C ALA A 68 -17.46 25.04 -24.10
N GLY A 69 -17.26 26.38 -24.14
CA GLY A 69 -17.99 27.27 -25.04
C GLY A 69 -17.73 26.97 -26.51
N ALA A 70 -16.47 26.71 -26.88
CA ALA A 70 -16.11 26.35 -28.25
C ALA A 70 -16.72 24.97 -28.66
N LEU A 71 -16.71 24.00 -27.79
CA LEU A 71 -17.32 22.68 -28.04
C LEU A 71 -18.85 22.80 -28.20
N LEU A 72 -19.53 23.59 -27.36
CA LEU A 72 -20.95 23.89 -27.50
C LEU A 72 -21.25 24.57 -28.83
N GLY A 73 -20.42 25.56 -29.21
CA GLY A 73 -20.53 26.27 -30.50
C GLY A 73 -20.29 25.34 -31.71
N ALA A 74 -19.50 24.29 -31.55
CA ALA A 74 -19.30 23.23 -32.54
C ALA A 74 -20.41 22.17 -32.57
N GLY A 75 -21.47 22.30 -31.76
CA GLY A 75 -22.61 21.41 -31.75
C GLY A 75 -22.51 20.24 -30.78
N PHE A 76 -21.48 20.18 -29.93
CA PHE A 76 -21.41 19.16 -28.89
C PHE A 76 -22.48 19.37 -27.83
N THR A 77 -23.07 18.29 -27.37
CA THR A 77 -24.05 18.32 -26.27
C THR A 77 -23.36 18.35 -24.89
N ILE A 78 -24.05 18.84 -23.87
CA ILE A 78 -23.52 18.84 -22.48
C ILE A 78 -23.05 17.45 -22.02
N PRO A 79 -23.79 16.34 -22.23
CA PRO A 79 -23.32 15.00 -21.89
C PRO A 79 -22.02 14.59 -22.61
N GLN A 80 -21.85 15.01 -23.87
CA GLN A 80 -20.62 14.74 -24.62
C GLN A 80 -19.42 15.51 -24.05
N ILE A 81 -19.60 16.73 -23.59
CA ILE A 81 -18.56 17.51 -22.92
C ILE A 81 -18.16 16.87 -21.58
N PHE A 82 -19.13 16.38 -20.79
CA PHE A 82 -18.84 15.60 -19.58
C PHE A 82 -18.08 14.31 -19.90
N LEU A 83 -18.46 13.59 -20.96
CA LEU A 83 -17.74 12.39 -21.38
C LEU A 83 -16.30 12.70 -21.80
N PHE A 84 -16.10 13.75 -22.60
CA PHE A 84 -14.77 14.20 -23.00
C PHE A 84 -13.90 14.54 -21.77
N THR A 85 -14.45 15.34 -20.84
CA THR A 85 -13.74 15.70 -19.61
C THR A 85 -13.42 14.47 -18.75
N GLY A 86 -14.37 13.51 -18.66
CA GLY A 86 -14.17 12.25 -17.95
C GLY A 86 -13.04 11.42 -18.55
N ILE A 87 -12.98 11.29 -19.88
CA ILE A 87 -11.90 10.58 -20.59
C ILE A 87 -10.55 11.29 -20.38
N ALA A 88 -10.51 12.62 -20.52
CA ALA A 88 -9.30 13.42 -20.30
C ALA A 88 -8.78 13.23 -18.86
N ASN A 89 -9.67 13.28 -17.86
CA ASN A 89 -9.31 13.01 -16.47
C ASN A 89 -8.77 11.58 -16.27
N ALA A 90 -9.40 10.57 -16.90
CA ALA A 90 -8.92 9.18 -16.81
C ALA A 90 -7.51 9.01 -17.39
N VAL A 91 -7.21 9.67 -18.51
CA VAL A 91 -5.86 9.66 -19.12
C VAL A 91 -4.84 10.31 -18.20
N VAL A 92 -5.15 11.48 -17.64
CA VAL A 92 -4.26 12.19 -16.70
C VAL A 92 -4.08 11.38 -15.41
N ALA A 93 -5.15 10.81 -14.86
CA ALA A 93 -5.07 9.96 -13.68
C ALA A 93 -4.21 8.72 -13.93
N PHE A 94 -4.39 8.06 -15.06
CA PHE A 94 -3.55 6.92 -15.46
C PHE A 94 -2.08 7.32 -15.57
N TYR A 95 -1.78 8.46 -16.19
CA TYR A 95 -0.41 8.98 -16.29
C TYR A 95 0.20 9.23 -14.90
N ILE A 96 -0.52 9.92 -14.01
CA ILE A 96 -0.05 10.20 -12.64
C ILE A 96 0.18 8.91 -11.86
N PHE A 97 -0.75 7.95 -11.95
CA PHE A 97 -0.62 6.66 -11.26
C PHE A 97 0.53 5.80 -11.80
N MET A 98 0.89 5.95 -13.07
CA MET A 98 2.07 5.31 -13.63
C MET A 98 3.39 5.94 -13.15
N LEU A 99 3.38 7.23 -12.77
CA LEU A 99 4.55 7.90 -12.19
C LEU A 99 4.84 7.48 -10.74
N VAL A 100 3.81 7.24 -9.95
CA VAL A 100 3.93 6.94 -8.51
C VAL A 100 3.02 5.77 -8.09
N PRO A 101 3.17 4.60 -8.73
CA PRO A 101 2.25 3.49 -8.57
C PRO A 101 2.21 2.93 -7.14
N GLU A 102 3.31 3.02 -6.41
CA GLU A 102 3.41 2.53 -5.03
C GLU A 102 2.46 3.25 -4.07
N TYR A 103 2.21 4.55 -4.28
CA TYR A 103 1.26 5.30 -3.44
C TYR A 103 -0.19 4.92 -3.74
N LEU A 104 -0.51 4.67 -5.03
CA LEU A 104 -1.82 4.15 -5.41
C LEU A 104 -2.04 2.76 -4.83
N LEU A 105 -1.06 1.87 -4.96
CA LEU A 105 -1.15 0.51 -4.42
C LEU A 105 -1.34 0.52 -2.90
N ARG A 106 -0.64 1.42 -2.19
CA ARG A 106 -0.83 1.61 -0.76
C ARG A 106 -2.25 2.10 -0.43
N PHE A 107 -2.78 3.07 -1.16
CA PHE A 107 -4.15 3.54 -0.98
C PHE A 107 -5.17 2.42 -1.22
N VAL A 108 -5.01 1.66 -2.30
CA VAL A 108 -5.86 0.49 -2.61
C VAL A 108 -5.74 -0.56 -1.49
N ALA A 109 -4.53 -0.83 -1.00
CA ALA A 109 -4.30 -1.73 0.12
C ALA A 109 -5.02 -1.26 1.39
N TRP A 110 -4.97 0.04 1.69
CA TRP A 110 -5.68 0.64 2.82
C TRP A 110 -7.20 0.49 2.68
N VAL A 111 -7.76 0.81 1.52
CA VAL A 111 -9.20 0.64 1.23
C VAL A 111 -9.59 -0.84 1.39
N LEU A 112 -8.89 -1.76 0.72
CA LEU A 112 -9.17 -3.20 0.77
C LEU A 112 -9.09 -3.76 2.19
N SER A 113 -8.10 -3.34 2.96
CA SER A 113 -7.93 -3.80 4.35
C SER A 113 -9.14 -3.42 5.22
N ARG A 114 -9.74 -2.23 5.00
CA ARG A 114 -10.93 -1.76 5.71
C ARG A 114 -12.21 -2.44 5.27
N PHE A 115 -12.33 -2.82 3.99
CA PHE A 115 -13.50 -3.55 3.48
C PHE A 115 -13.47 -5.04 3.81
N VAL A 116 -12.28 -5.66 3.87
CA VAL A 116 -12.14 -7.09 4.11
C VAL A 116 -12.03 -7.42 5.59
N TYR A 117 -11.35 -6.57 6.36
CA TYR A 117 -11.06 -6.79 7.77
C TYR A 117 -11.46 -5.60 8.65
N ARG A 118 -11.71 -5.88 9.92
CA ARG A 118 -11.64 -4.87 10.99
C ARG A 118 -10.20 -4.80 11.46
N PHE A 119 -9.41 -3.98 10.78
CA PHE A 119 -7.98 -3.91 10.99
C PHE A 119 -7.66 -2.94 12.13
N ASP A 120 -7.16 -3.50 13.24
CA ASP A 120 -6.70 -2.78 14.43
C ASP A 120 -5.18 -2.64 14.39
N ILE A 121 -4.69 -1.41 14.38
CA ILE A 121 -3.26 -1.11 14.30
C ILE A 121 -2.87 -0.43 15.62
N LYS A 122 -1.81 -0.93 16.27
CA LYS A 122 -1.23 -0.32 17.46
C LYS A 122 0.24 0.00 17.25
N ASP A 123 0.62 1.14 17.78
CA ASP A 123 2.00 1.62 17.83
C ASP A 123 2.65 1.84 16.45
N ASP A 124 1.85 2.16 15.42
CA ASP A 124 2.30 2.45 14.05
C ASP A 124 3.23 3.68 13.96
N GLN A 125 3.24 4.55 14.98
CA GLN A 125 4.21 5.63 15.13
C GLN A 125 5.66 5.14 15.22
N HIS A 126 5.90 3.86 15.52
CA HIS A 126 7.24 3.27 15.52
C HIS A 126 7.77 2.99 14.11
N ILE A 127 6.92 3.05 13.08
CA ILE A 127 7.38 2.93 11.68
C ILE A 127 7.97 4.28 11.28
N PRO A 128 9.28 4.35 10.91
CA PRO A 128 9.91 5.61 10.55
C PRO A 128 9.25 6.28 9.35
N THR A 129 8.93 7.57 9.49
CA THR A 129 8.37 8.39 8.40
C THR A 129 9.43 8.81 7.39
N GLU A 130 10.70 8.80 7.78
CA GLU A 130 11.86 9.18 6.97
C GLU A 130 13.03 8.24 7.25
N GLY A 131 14.00 8.18 6.32
CA GLY A 131 15.22 7.37 6.46
C GLY A 131 14.99 5.88 6.22
N ALA A 132 16.07 5.12 6.07
CA ALA A 132 16.06 3.68 5.86
C ALA A 132 15.56 2.94 7.11
N ALA A 133 14.78 1.89 6.92
CA ALA A 133 14.45 0.94 8.00
C ALA A 133 14.11 -0.44 7.44
N VAL A 134 14.34 -1.49 8.22
CA VAL A 134 13.95 -2.86 7.92
C VAL A 134 12.74 -3.23 8.77
N LEU A 135 11.61 -3.53 8.14
CA LEU A 135 10.40 -3.98 8.80
C LEU A 135 10.36 -5.50 8.78
N VAL A 136 10.27 -6.12 9.94
CA VAL A 136 10.28 -7.57 10.11
C VAL A 136 8.97 -8.04 10.71
N CYS A 137 8.27 -8.95 10.03
CA CYS A 137 6.97 -9.45 10.45
C CYS A 137 6.86 -10.96 10.31
N ASN A 138 5.98 -11.59 11.10
CA ASN A 138 5.57 -12.98 10.91
C ASN A 138 4.80 -13.14 9.58
N HIS A 139 4.80 -14.37 9.02
CA HIS A 139 4.23 -14.66 7.71
C HIS A 139 3.14 -15.72 7.79
N VAL A 140 1.89 -15.28 7.81
CA VAL A 140 0.73 -16.15 8.07
C VAL A 140 -0.28 -16.22 6.93
N SER A 141 -0.18 -15.31 5.93
CA SER A 141 -1.17 -15.21 4.86
C SER A 141 -0.58 -14.60 3.59
N PHE A 142 -1.26 -14.79 2.45
CA PHE A 142 -0.91 -14.12 1.19
C PHE A 142 -1.11 -12.61 1.21
N ILE A 143 -1.90 -12.08 2.15
CA ILE A 143 -2.24 -10.66 2.24
C ILE A 143 -1.36 -9.89 3.23
N ASP A 144 -0.39 -10.53 3.88
CA ASP A 144 0.44 -9.91 4.92
C ASP A 144 1.10 -8.63 4.44
N ALA A 145 1.76 -8.67 3.29
CA ALA A 145 2.40 -7.51 2.69
C ALA A 145 1.40 -6.37 2.40
N VAL A 146 0.17 -6.71 1.99
CA VAL A 146 -0.89 -5.71 1.73
C VAL A 146 -1.34 -5.05 3.02
N LEU A 147 -1.49 -5.80 4.11
CA LEU A 147 -1.85 -5.25 5.42
C LEU A 147 -0.75 -4.36 5.99
N LEU A 148 0.52 -4.76 5.84
CA LEU A 148 1.66 -3.93 6.24
C LEU A 148 1.73 -2.65 5.42
N MET A 149 1.52 -2.71 4.10
CA MET A 149 1.42 -1.50 3.25
C MET A 149 0.27 -0.58 3.67
N ALA A 150 -0.87 -1.14 4.05
CA ALA A 150 -2.03 -0.37 4.51
C ALA A 150 -1.77 0.38 5.81
N ALA A 151 -0.95 -0.19 6.70
CA ALA A 151 -0.59 0.40 7.98
C ALA A 151 0.57 1.40 7.90
N SER A 152 1.43 1.27 6.90
CA SER A 152 2.65 2.08 6.82
C SER A 152 2.37 3.53 6.38
N PRO A 153 3.07 4.54 6.94
CA PRO A 153 2.95 5.93 6.50
C PRO A 153 3.51 6.17 5.09
N ARG A 154 4.37 5.28 4.59
CA ARG A 154 5.02 5.38 3.27
C ARG A 154 5.20 4.01 2.62
N PRO A 155 5.50 3.93 1.30
CA PRO A 155 5.66 2.66 0.60
C PRO A 155 6.71 1.76 1.24
N ILE A 156 6.45 0.45 1.23
CA ILE A 156 7.37 -0.60 1.67
C ILE A 156 7.76 -1.44 0.47
N ARG A 157 9.05 -1.71 0.28
CA ARG A 157 9.55 -2.63 -0.74
C ARG A 157 9.76 -4.00 -0.10
N PHE A 158 8.98 -4.99 -0.51
CA PHE A 158 9.02 -6.34 0.05
C PHE A 158 9.94 -7.25 -0.75
N ILE A 159 10.66 -8.13 -0.04
CA ILE A 159 11.33 -9.28 -0.64
C ILE A 159 10.30 -10.40 -0.75
N MET A 160 10.08 -10.92 -1.96
CA MET A 160 9.02 -11.90 -2.26
C MET A 160 9.55 -13.03 -3.17
N ASP A 161 8.97 -14.21 -3.06
CA ASP A 161 9.31 -15.37 -3.92
C ASP A 161 9.15 -15.01 -5.41
N HIS A 162 10.17 -15.29 -6.22
CA HIS A 162 10.19 -14.97 -7.65
C HIS A 162 9.05 -15.61 -8.45
N ARG A 163 8.50 -16.73 -7.95
CA ARG A 163 7.39 -17.45 -8.62
C ARG A 163 6.12 -16.63 -8.66
N ILE A 164 5.89 -15.76 -7.67
CA ILE A 164 4.71 -14.88 -7.59
C ILE A 164 4.70 -13.88 -8.75
N PHE A 165 5.89 -13.46 -9.22
CA PHE A 165 6.03 -12.54 -10.35
C PHE A 165 5.65 -13.15 -11.70
N LYS A 166 5.53 -14.50 -11.77
CA LYS A 166 5.07 -15.23 -12.97
C LYS A 166 3.55 -15.31 -13.05
N VAL A 167 2.83 -14.99 -11.97
CA VAL A 167 1.36 -15.02 -11.95
C VAL A 167 0.82 -13.78 -12.70
N PRO A 168 -0.03 -13.95 -13.73
CA PRO A 168 -0.66 -12.83 -14.43
C PRO A 168 -1.33 -11.87 -13.46
N VAL A 169 -1.35 -10.57 -13.77
CA VAL A 169 -1.89 -9.48 -12.93
C VAL A 169 -1.10 -9.29 -11.63
N LEU A 170 -0.93 -10.32 -10.79
CA LEU A 170 -0.17 -10.20 -9.53
C LEU A 170 1.29 -9.86 -9.78
N GLY A 171 1.94 -10.52 -10.76
CA GLY A 171 3.32 -10.22 -11.11
C GLY A 171 3.50 -8.78 -11.60
N TRP A 172 2.53 -8.26 -12.34
CA TRP A 172 2.52 -6.85 -12.76
C TRP A 172 2.34 -5.91 -11.55
N LEU A 173 1.40 -6.20 -10.64
CA LEU A 173 1.19 -5.42 -9.42
C LEU A 173 2.43 -5.38 -8.53
N PHE A 174 3.12 -6.52 -8.33
CA PHE A 174 4.33 -6.57 -7.52
C PHE A 174 5.51 -5.84 -8.17
N LYS A 175 5.61 -5.83 -9.50
CA LYS A 175 6.57 -4.99 -10.23
C LYS A 175 6.27 -3.49 -10.02
N LEU A 176 5.01 -3.08 -10.08
CA LEU A 176 4.57 -1.71 -9.78
C LEU A 176 4.87 -1.33 -8.32
N ALA A 177 4.70 -2.25 -7.38
CA ALA A 177 5.06 -2.06 -5.97
C ALA A 177 6.59 -2.07 -5.74
N LYS A 178 7.40 -2.22 -6.79
CA LYS A 178 8.86 -2.34 -6.73
C LYS A 178 9.31 -3.43 -5.76
N ALA A 179 8.53 -4.51 -5.64
CA ALA A 179 8.90 -5.67 -4.84
C ALA A 179 10.13 -6.37 -5.43
N ILE A 180 10.93 -6.95 -4.57
CA ILE A 180 12.22 -7.58 -4.90
C ILE A 180 12.01 -9.08 -5.04
N PRO A 181 12.13 -9.66 -6.27
CA PRO A 181 12.05 -11.10 -6.43
C PRO A 181 13.28 -11.78 -5.85
N ILE A 182 13.08 -12.81 -5.04
CA ILE A 182 14.13 -13.69 -4.51
C ILE A 182 13.87 -15.12 -4.90
N ALA A 183 14.91 -15.84 -5.34
CA ALA A 183 14.91 -17.28 -5.52
C ALA A 183 15.67 -17.96 -4.36
N PRO A 184 15.35 -19.20 -4.01
CA PRO A 184 16.21 -19.97 -3.10
C PRO A 184 17.63 -20.07 -3.63
N GLN A 185 18.64 -19.94 -2.75
CA GLN A 185 20.05 -19.99 -3.14
C GLN A 185 20.42 -21.28 -3.89
N LYS A 186 19.78 -22.40 -3.54
CA LYS A 186 20.00 -23.71 -4.22
C LYS A 186 19.39 -23.76 -5.63
N GLU A 187 18.37 -22.96 -5.91
CA GLU A 187 17.67 -22.92 -7.20
C GLU A 187 18.34 -21.93 -8.17
N ASP A 188 18.64 -20.74 -7.70
CA ASP A 188 19.30 -19.68 -8.49
C ASP A 188 20.18 -18.81 -7.57
N PRO A 189 21.47 -19.16 -7.44
CA PRO A 189 22.39 -18.38 -6.62
C PRO A 189 22.55 -16.93 -7.09
N ALA A 190 22.51 -16.68 -8.39
CA ALA A 190 22.67 -15.33 -8.94
C ALA A 190 21.45 -14.44 -8.62
N ALA A 191 20.24 -14.96 -8.79
CA ALA A 191 19.01 -14.25 -8.39
C ALA A 191 18.94 -14.04 -6.88
N TYR A 192 19.46 -14.98 -6.08
CA TYR A 192 19.56 -14.83 -4.63
C TYR A 192 20.45 -13.65 -4.25
N GLU A 193 21.69 -13.58 -4.75
CA GLU A 193 22.60 -12.48 -4.46
C GLU A 193 22.07 -11.13 -5.01
N ALA A 194 21.53 -11.13 -6.21
CA ALA A 194 20.91 -9.93 -6.81
C ALA A 194 19.76 -9.38 -5.96
N ALA A 195 18.97 -10.25 -5.30
CA ALA A 195 17.91 -9.81 -4.40
C ALA A 195 18.46 -9.07 -3.17
N PHE A 196 19.55 -9.56 -2.56
CA PHE A 196 20.20 -8.89 -1.44
C PHE A 196 20.84 -7.56 -1.86
N ALA A 197 21.51 -7.52 -3.00
CA ALA A 197 22.06 -6.26 -3.53
C ALA A 197 20.96 -5.21 -3.76
N LYS A 198 19.80 -5.62 -4.31
CA LYS A 198 18.64 -4.73 -4.45
C LYS A 198 18.08 -4.27 -3.10
N ALA A 199 18.00 -5.17 -2.12
CA ALA A 199 17.52 -4.85 -0.77
C ALA A 199 18.42 -3.79 -0.09
N ILE A 200 19.75 -3.90 -0.23
CA ILE A 200 20.70 -2.90 0.25
C ILE A 200 20.51 -1.59 -0.51
N GLY A 201 20.30 -1.64 -1.84
CA GLY A 201 19.99 -0.46 -2.64
C GLY A 201 18.74 0.31 -2.15
N VAL A 202 17.69 -0.41 -1.74
CA VAL A 202 16.50 0.20 -1.12
C VAL A 202 16.84 0.97 0.14
N LEU A 203 17.67 0.40 1.00
CA LEU A 203 18.12 1.06 2.23
C LEU A 203 19.02 2.27 1.94
N ARG A 204 19.83 2.19 0.88
CA ARG A 204 20.66 3.33 0.41
C ARG A 204 19.80 4.49 -0.08
N GLU A 205 18.65 4.22 -0.71
CA GLU A 205 17.68 5.22 -1.13
C GLU A 205 16.89 5.84 0.05
N GLY A 206 17.09 5.33 1.28
CA GLY A 206 16.36 5.79 2.45
C GLY A 206 14.95 5.23 2.57
N ASP A 207 14.62 4.17 1.83
CA ASP A 207 13.29 3.56 1.79
C ASP A 207 13.09 2.47 2.85
N LEU A 208 11.82 2.06 3.03
CA LEU A 208 11.44 0.95 3.90
C LEU A 208 11.58 -0.39 3.16
N LEU A 209 12.29 -1.32 3.79
CA LEU A 209 12.42 -2.70 3.33
C LEU A 209 11.58 -3.62 4.20
N GLY A 210 10.62 -4.35 3.62
CA GLY A 210 9.82 -5.35 4.31
C GLY A 210 10.34 -6.76 4.07
N ILE A 211 10.50 -7.52 5.15
CA ILE A 211 10.94 -8.92 5.06
C ILE A 211 10.16 -9.80 6.02
N PHE A 212 9.84 -11.02 5.56
CA PHE A 212 9.30 -12.10 6.36
C PHE A 212 10.41 -13.12 6.61
N PRO A 213 11.10 -13.07 7.77
CA PRO A 213 12.32 -13.83 7.98
C PRO A 213 12.10 -15.35 8.10
N GLU A 214 10.86 -15.79 8.28
CA GLU A 214 10.46 -17.21 8.20
C GLU A 214 10.74 -17.78 6.79
N GLY A 215 10.68 -16.94 5.77
CA GLY A 215 10.94 -17.29 4.36
C GLY A 215 9.89 -18.18 3.72
N ALA A 216 8.76 -18.40 4.39
CA ALA A 216 7.56 -19.05 3.86
C ALA A 216 6.35 -18.73 4.75
N ILE A 217 5.15 -18.78 4.18
CA ILE A 217 3.91 -18.69 4.96
C ILE A 217 3.83 -19.91 5.88
N THR A 218 3.53 -19.66 7.16
CA THR A 218 3.34 -20.74 8.15
C THR A 218 2.31 -21.77 7.70
N ARG A 219 2.47 -23.02 8.12
CA ARG A 219 1.56 -24.12 7.79
C ARG A 219 0.60 -24.48 8.91
N ASP A 220 0.92 -24.07 10.13
CA ASP A 220 0.21 -24.39 11.36
C ASP A 220 -0.29 -23.16 12.12
N GLY A 221 0.10 -21.97 11.68
CA GLY A 221 -0.23 -20.71 12.33
C GLY A 221 0.81 -20.27 13.37
N GLU A 222 1.78 -21.11 13.65
CA GLU A 222 2.84 -20.83 14.62
C GLU A 222 3.97 -20.03 13.99
N LEU A 223 4.66 -19.24 14.81
CA LEU A 223 5.82 -18.45 14.43
C LEU A 223 7.01 -19.36 14.15
N GLN A 224 7.43 -19.44 12.90
CA GLN A 224 8.53 -20.28 12.47
C GLN A 224 9.91 -19.67 12.85
N PRO A 225 10.98 -20.47 12.86
CA PRO A 225 12.34 -19.97 13.07
C PRO A 225 12.72 -18.92 12.02
N PHE A 226 13.39 -17.85 12.48
CA PHE A 226 13.86 -16.79 11.60
C PHE A 226 15.18 -17.17 10.93
N LYS A 227 15.25 -16.98 9.61
CA LYS A 227 16.45 -17.24 8.81
C LYS A 227 17.43 -16.05 8.88
N GLY A 228 18.69 -16.30 8.56
CA GLY A 228 19.75 -15.30 8.60
C GLY A 228 19.68 -14.19 7.51
N GLY A 229 18.64 -14.14 6.68
CA GLY A 229 18.52 -13.17 5.61
C GLY A 229 18.54 -11.71 6.09
N VAL A 230 17.93 -11.43 7.25
CA VAL A 230 17.97 -10.09 7.85
C VAL A 230 19.40 -9.70 8.19
N MET A 231 20.19 -10.62 8.77
CA MET A 231 21.59 -10.36 9.12
C MET A 231 22.43 -10.04 7.89
N LYS A 232 22.27 -10.81 6.81
CA LYS A 232 22.97 -10.57 5.55
C LYS A 232 22.67 -9.17 4.98
N ILE A 233 21.41 -8.71 5.08
CA ILE A 233 21.01 -7.35 4.66
C ILE A 233 21.68 -6.30 5.54
N LEU A 234 21.65 -6.46 6.86
CA LEU A 234 22.23 -5.49 7.81
C LEU A 234 23.76 -5.41 7.67
N GLU A 235 24.43 -6.55 7.48
CA GLU A 235 25.88 -6.61 7.23
C GLU A 235 26.24 -5.89 5.92
N GLY A 236 25.49 -6.15 4.84
CA GLY A 236 25.68 -5.48 3.57
C GLY A 236 25.41 -3.98 3.64
N ALA A 237 24.37 -3.55 4.33
CA ALA A 237 24.06 -2.14 4.55
C ALA A 237 25.18 -1.44 5.36
N ARG A 238 25.67 -2.10 6.42
CA ARG A 238 26.80 -1.58 7.24
C ARG A 238 28.07 -1.42 6.42
N ALA A 239 28.36 -2.33 5.50
CA ALA A 239 29.52 -2.21 4.60
C ALA A 239 29.46 -0.95 3.71
N GLU A 240 28.24 -0.41 3.50
CA GLU A 240 28.00 0.85 2.79
C GLU A 240 27.80 2.06 3.73
N GLY A 241 28.05 1.90 5.03
CA GLY A 241 27.89 2.96 6.02
C GLY A 241 26.43 3.26 6.41
N ILE A 242 25.51 2.33 6.14
CA ILE A 242 24.09 2.49 6.45
C ILE A 242 23.75 1.63 7.67
N GLU A 243 23.15 2.22 8.70
CA GLU A 243 22.71 1.53 9.91
C GLU A 243 21.18 1.65 10.11
N PRO A 244 20.38 0.93 9.32
CA PRO A 244 18.94 1.04 9.38
C PRO A 244 18.40 0.38 10.65
N PRO A 245 17.52 1.04 11.42
CA PRO A 245 16.82 0.40 12.51
C PRO A 245 15.93 -0.75 11.99
N VAL A 246 15.80 -1.79 12.82
CA VAL A 246 14.93 -2.92 12.54
C VAL A 246 13.66 -2.79 13.39
N VAL A 247 12.50 -2.75 12.74
CA VAL A 247 11.21 -2.63 13.40
C VAL A 247 10.50 -3.99 13.42
N PRO A 248 10.43 -4.66 14.58
CA PRO A 248 9.68 -5.90 14.71
C PRO A 248 8.17 -5.62 14.67
N MET A 249 7.44 -6.41 13.92
CA MET A 249 5.99 -6.27 13.75
C MET A 249 5.32 -7.64 13.87
N ALA A 250 4.07 -7.67 14.30
CA ALA A 250 3.29 -8.89 14.39
C ALA A 250 1.87 -8.72 13.86
N LEU A 251 1.48 -9.56 12.91
CA LEU A 251 0.11 -9.72 12.45
C LEU A 251 -0.61 -10.74 13.32
N THR A 252 -1.65 -10.29 14.03
CA THR A 252 -2.43 -11.10 14.98
C THR A 252 -3.78 -11.48 14.40
N ASN A 253 -4.31 -12.66 14.78
CA ASN A 253 -5.62 -13.16 14.36
C ASN A 253 -5.82 -13.29 12.84
N LEU A 254 -4.76 -13.31 12.05
CA LEU A 254 -4.85 -13.41 10.59
C LEU A 254 -4.89 -14.87 10.11
N TRP A 255 -4.28 -15.80 10.86
CA TRP A 255 -4.38 -17.23 10.56
C TRP A 255 -5.83 -17.72 10.63
N GLY A 256 -6.23 -18.50 9.62
CA GLY A 256 -7.62 -18.94 9.48
C GLY A 256 -8.58 -17.86 8.97
N SER A 257 -8.09 -16.69 8.55
CA SER A 257 -8.87 -15.65 7.89
C SER A 257 -9.11 -15.96 6.40
N TYR A 258 -9.80 -15.06 5.73
CA TYR A 258 -10.19 -15.19 4.32
C TYR A 258 -9.06 -15.61 3.35
N PHE A 259 -7.85 -15.08 3.52
CA PHE A 259 -6.69 -15.34 2.63
C PHE A 259 -5.64 -16.27 3.21
N SER A 260 -5.96 -17.05 4.24
CA SER A 260 -5.02 -18.04 4.78
C SER A 260 -4.83 -19.22 3.83
N ARG A 261 -3.61 -19.78 3.81
CA ARG A 261 -3.19 -20.82 2.87
C ARG A 261 -3.65 -22.23 3.23
N ILE A 262 -3.67 -22.58 4.52
CA ILE A 262 -3.87 -23.94 5.02
C ILE A 262 -4.83 -23.92 6.22
N GLU A 263 -5.59 -24.98 6.40
CA GLU A 263 -6.43 -25.24 7.57
C GLU A 263 -6.12 -26.62 8.16
N LEU A 264 -6.35 -26.76 9.46
CA LEU A 264 -6.32 -28.08 10.12
C LEU A 264 -7.75 -28.68 10.06
N ARG A 265 -7.89 -29.85 9.42
CA ARG A 265 -9.12 -30.65 9.45
C ARG A 265 -8.80 -32.00 10.06
N GLY A 266 -9.40 -32.29 11.22
CA GLY A 266 -9.19 -33.55 11.91
C GLY A 266 -7.73 -33.85 12.23
N GLY A 267 -6.92 -32.83 12.53
CA GLY A 267 -5.48 -32.98 12.79
C GLY A 267 -4.59 -33.05 11.56
N GLN A 268 -5.15 -33.06 10.35
CA GLN A 268 -4.39 -33.03 9.09
C GLN A 268 -4.37 -31.65 8.47
N GLN A 269 -3.22 -31.24 7.96
CA GLN A 269 -3.07 -29.98 7.19
C GLN A 269 -3.68 -30.16 5.80
N VAL A 270 -4.74 -29.46 5.52
CA VAL A 270 -5.44 -29.48 4.23
C VAL A 270 -5.34 -28.09 3.62
N ALA A 271 -5.07 -28.01 2.30
CA ALA A 271 -5.18 -26.74 1.58
C ALA A 271 -6.59 -26.18 1.76
N MET A 272 -6.71 -24.90 2.12
CA MET A 272 -8.01 -24.27 2.27
C MET A 272 -8.80 -24.35 0.96
N ALA A 273 -9.80 -25.22 0.92
CA ALA A 273 -10.66 -25.40 -0.24
C ALA A 273 -11.57 -24.19 -0.49
N LYS A 274 -11.78 -23.35 0.53
CA LYS A 274 -12.56 -22.10 0.45
C LYS A 274 -11.80 -21.01 1.18
N PRO A 275 -11.54 -19.85 0.53
CA PRO A 275 -10.85 -18.72 1.15
C PRO A 275 -11.64 -18.07 2.32
N PHE A 276 -12.78 -18.59 2.73
CA PHE A 276 -13.79 -17.94 3.57
C PHE A 276 -14.02 -18.63 4.91
N ARG A 277 -13.00 -18.91 5.65
CA ARG A 277 -13.19 -19.56 6.95
C ARG A 277 -13.75 -18.63 8.02
N ARG A 278 -13.28 -17.39 8.07
CA ARG A 278 -13.89 -16.30 8.80
C ARG A 278 -14.38 -15.30 7.76
N GLY A 279 -15.66 -14.94 7.79
CA GLY A 279 -16.26 -14.02 6.82
C GLY A 279 -15.59 -12.65 6.77
N PHE A 280 -16.06 -11.82 5.86
CA PHE A 280 -15.69 -10.41 5.79
C PHE A 280 -15.81 -9.75 7.18
N PHE A 281 -14.99 -8.72 7.43
CA PHE A 281 -14.93 -7.98 8.70
C PHE A 281 -14.42 -8.78 9.91
N SER A 282 -13.69 -9.88 9.71
CA SER A 282 -12.98 -10.51 10.82
C SER A 282 -11.95 -9.53 11.41
N ARG A 283 -11.80 -9.57 12.75
CA ARG A 283 -10.84 -8.72 13.46
C ARG A 283 -9.44 -9.26 13.22
N VAL A 284 -8.57 -8.42 12.69
CA VAL A 284 -7.14 -8.67 12.47
C VAL A 284 -6.37 -7.53 13.09
N GLY A 285 -5.25 -7.81 13.74
CA GLY A 285 -4.41 -6.78 14.35
C GLY A 285 -3.03 -6.71 13.75
N LEU A 286 -2.44 -5.53 13.81
CA LEU A 286 -1.02 -5.29 13.65
C LEU A 286 -0.47 -4.66 14.92
N ARG A 287 0.62 -5.20 15.41
CA ARG A 287 1.38 -4.67 16.56
C ARG A 287 2.76 -4.28 16.06
N VAL A 288 3.18 -3.06 16.35
CA VAL A 288 4.48 -2.53 15.91
C VAL A 288 5.36 -2.32 17.14
N GLY A 289 6.45 -3.06 17.22
CA GLY A 289 7.39 -2.95 18.32
C GLY A 289 8.32 -1.75 18.17
N HIS A 290 9.06 -1.44 19.24
CA HIS A 290 10.08 -0.40 19.20
C HIS A 290 11.19 -0.77 18.22
N PRO A 291 11.72 0.22 17.46
CA PRO A 291 12.89 0.03 16.61
C PRO A 291 14.08 -0.50 17.40
N VAL A 292 14.80 -1.43 16.82
CA VAL A 292 15.99 -2.07 17.39
C VAL A 292 17.22 -1.62 16.59
N ALA A 293 18.28 -1.27 17.28
CA ALA A 293 19.53 -0.93 16.63
C ALA A 293 20.08 -2.15 15.86
N PRO A 294 20.63 -1.96 14.63
CA PRO A 294 21.06 -3.09 13.79
C PRO A 294 22.14 -3.95 14.45
N GLN A 295 22.91 -3.41 15.38
CA GLN A 295 23.95 -4.11 16.13
C GLN A 295 23.37 -5.11 17.17
N GLU A 296 22.16 -4.87 17.65
CA GLU A 296 21.47 -5.69 18.66
C GLU A 296 20.63 -6.81 18.04
N VAL A 297 20.54 -6.84 16.70
CA VAL A 297 19.69 -7.78 15.99
C VAL A 297 20.37 -9.11 15.84
N GLN A 298 19.67 -10.16 16.30
CA GLN A 298 19.97 -11.56 16.03
C GLN A 298 18.66 -12.29 15.67
N PRO A 299 18.68 -13.32 14.84
CA PRO A 299 17.45 -13.99 14.41
C PRO A 299 16.57 -14.46 15.56
N GLU A 300 17.15 -15.05 16.61
CA GLU A 300 16.39 -15.56 17.74
C GLU A 300 15.83 -14.45 18.64
N THR A 301 16.63 -13.42 18.96
CA THR A 301 16.14 -12.27 19.75
C THR A 301 15.05 -11.51 19.01
N LEU A 302 15.18 -11.37 17.69
CA LEU A 302 14.16 -10.73 16.85
C LEU A 302 12.88 -11.56 16.81
N ARG A 303 13.00 -12.89 16.70
CA ARG A 303 11.87 -13.81 16.77
C ARG A 303 11.13 -13.71 18.13
N GLN A 304 11.87 -13.65 19.24
CA GLN A 304 11.30 -13.47 20.58
C GLN A 304 10.55 -12.13 20.71
N ARG A 305 11.07 -11.03 20.14
CA ARG A 305 10.36 -9.75 20.10
C ARG A 305 9.04 -9.84 19.33
N VAL A 306 9.05 -10.48 18.14
CA VAL A 306 7.83 -10.71 17.35
C VAL A 306 6.85 -11.62 18.11
N ALA A 307 7.34 -12.68 18.78
CA ALA A 307 6.51 -13.55 19.63
C ALA A 307 5.85 -12.79 20.77
N GLY A 308 6.57 -11.88 21.43
CA GLY A 308 6.01 -11.00 22.45
C GLY A 308 4.89 -10.10 21.95
N LEU A 309 5.02 -9.57 20.72
CA LEU A 309 3.98 -8.78 20.06
C LEU A 309 2.76 -9.62 19.65
N LEU A 310 2.92 -10.91 19.39
CA LEU A 310 1.81 -11.82 19.09
C LEU A 310 0.97 -12.12 20.35
N ALA A 311 1.59 -12.06 21.53
CA ALA A 311 0.95 -12.32 22.81
C ALA A 311 0.25 -11.09 23.41
N SER A 312 0.50 -9.86 22.89
CA SER A 312 -0.09 -8.58 23.33
C SER A 312 -1.36 -8.26 22.54
#